data_b54481cef1fab03bebdb6c009d33f39c
#
_entry.id   b54481cef1fab03bebdb6c009d33f39c
#
_cell.length_a   1.000
_cell.length_b   1.000
_cell.length_c   1.000
_cell.angle_alpha   90.00
_cell.angle_beta   90.00
_cell.angle_gamma   90.00
#
_symmetry.space_group_name_H-M   'P 1'
#
loop_
_entity.id
_entity.type
_entity.pdbx_description
1 polymer ?
#
loop_
_entity_poly.entity_id
_entity_poly.type
_entity_poly.pdbx_seq_one_letter_code
_entity_poly.pdbx_strand_id
1 'polypeptide(L)'
;MESLPLHHHGIVIKEARQAAYMTQEELAEVWPKAGGGVGVSSRYVQDVEYGKRRLESDYTLRKLAEILDIPLWKFGLSDYNPFDPFHPQNLPGQGKSMFAETLATTECLVQHVWLLRLTSPAFHAENSLQRLNRLFRFFHEHLPPSSLLEKHYLRLYADVQCLNGVMRVEYKHYAEAINTFEGMYQTAKALGNPATLAHALMNLAVESERGGAKKQAIDMLEEARDLSFQAPKPIAALVNSYLSRVYASDGDALRFQRTNDTARTLGTHLKKDFSEDTDSVFYTESDILAERSYGYLEVGEAQKTLDLKDEITKQLRKENNFRLEVWIALDWARAQMMLGEIEGSVEAAKLFFHRASALRSPHAQSRAYSFLKMLEEKGYADVQAVKDFCEELNEAKQLQEKKMKST
;
A
#
# COMPACT_ATOMS: atom_id res chain seq x y z
N MET A 1 -46.73 0.14 14.07
CA MET A 1 -46.27 1.13 13.07
C MET A 1 -46.61 2.51 13.61
N GLU A 2 -45.63 3.17 14.23
CA GLU A 2 -45.79 4.58 14.56
C GLU A 2 -45.74 5.37 13.25
N SER A 3 -46.79 6.17 13.01
CA SER A 3 -46.88 7.02 11.82
C SER A 3 -45.72 8.01 11.82
N LEU A 4 -44.87 8.00 10.79
CA LEU A 4 -43.85 9.00 10.56
C LEU A 4 -44.42 10.42 10.75
N PRO A 5 -43.68 11.35 11.37
CA PRO A 5 -44.17 12.70 11.63
C PRO A 5 -44.64 13.40 10.35
N LEU A 6 -45.69 14.22 10.46
CA LEU A 6 -46.44 14.88 9.39
C LEU A 6 -45.61 15.58 8.30
N HIS A 7 -44.33 15.90 8.58
CA HIS A 7 -43.44 16.67 7.72
C HIS A 7 -42.29 15.87 7.12
N HIS A 8 -42.20 14.55 7.37
CA HIS A 8 -41.06 13.75 7.03
C HIS A 8 -40.72 13.75 5.53
N HIS A 9 -41.70 13.48 4.67
CA HIS A 9 -41.45 13.42 3.22
C HIS A 9 -40.96 14.75 2.65
N GLY A 10 -41.53 15.89 3.10
CA GLY A 10 -41.13 17.20 2.62
C GLY A 10 -39.68 17.55 2.97
N ILE A 11 -39.24 17.19 4.19
CA ILE A 11 -37.84 17.40 4.61
C ILE A 11 -36.88 16.57 3.76
N VAL A 12 -37.18 15.28 3.58
CA VAL A 12 -36.36 14.36 2.75
C VAL A 12 -36.24 14.86 1.32
N ILE A 13 -37.37 15.31 0.71
CA ILE A 13 -37.36 15.85 -0.65
C ILE A 13 -36.53 17.14 -0.73
N LYS A 14 -36.66 18.04 0.23
CA LYS A 14 -35.87 19.28 0.27
C LYS A 14 -34.38 19.03 0.35
N GLU A 15 -33.96 18.15 1.26
CA GLU A 15 -32.55 17.78 1.43
C GLU A 15 -31.98 17.13 0.17
N ALA A 16 -32.69 16.19 -0.43
CA ALA A 16 -32.26 15.51 -1.65
C ALA A 16 -32.19 16.45 -2.85
N ARG A 17 -33.20 17.33 -3.01
CA ARG A 17 -33.17 18.36 -4.06
C ARG A 17 -31.96 19.29 -3.91
N GLN A 18 -31.67 19.74 -2.70
CA GLN A 18 -30.52 20.60 -2.42
C GLN A 18 -29.20 19.87 -2.69
N ALA A 19 -29.11 18.60 -2.33
CA ALA A 19 -27.93 17.77 -2.61
C ALA A 19 -27.74 17.54 -4.12
N ALA A 20 -28.83 17.51 -4.90
CA ALA A 20 -28.79 17.43 -6.36
C ALA A 20 -28.60 18.81 -7.05
N TYR A 21 -28.39 19.88 -6.28
CA TYR A 21 -28.27 21.25 -6.78
C TYR A 21 -29.46 21.73 -7.64
N MET A 22 -30.66 21.16 -7.44
CA MET A 22 -31.88 21.55 -8.16
C MET A 22 -32.58 22.72 -7.48
N THR A 23 -33.14 23.60 -8.26
CA THR A 23 -34.10 24.62 -7.80
C THR A 23 -35.49 24.03 -7.56
N GLN A 24 -36.38 24.74 -6.88
CA GLN A 24 -37.76 24.31 -6.71
C GLN A 24 -38.52 24.33 -8.04
N GLU A 25 -38.16 25.23 -8.94
CA GLU A 25 -38.68 25.32 -10.30
C GLU A 25 -38.33 24.09 -11.15
N GLU A 26 -37.05 23.72 -11.17
CA GLU A 26 -36.55 22.52 -11.89
C GLU A 26 -37.18 21.25 -11.36
N LEU A 27 -37.34 21.09 -10.05
CA LEU A 27 -38.02 19.95 -9.47
C LEU A 27 -39.54 19.97 -9.82
N ALA A 28 -40.16 21.16 -9.88
CA ALA A 28 -41.54 21.31 -10.23
C ALA A 28 -41.85 20.87 -11.67
N GLU A 29 -40.95 21.11 -12.61
CA GLU A 29 -41.10 20.69 -14.02
C GLU A 29 -41.13 19.17 -14.18
N VAL A 30 -40.32 18.45 -13.42
CA VAL A 30 -40.19 16.99 -13.48
C VAL A 30 -41.06 16.25 -12.46
N TRP A 31 -41.83 16.98 -11.64
CA TRP A 31 -42.66 16.41 -10.58
C TRP A 31 -43.69 15.43 -11.09
N PRO A 32 -43.72 14.18 -10.62
CA PRO A 32 -44.65 13.16 -11.08
C PRO A 32 -46.07 13.38 -10.51
N LYS A 33 -47.07 13.31 -11.36
CA LYS A 33 -48.49 13.39 -10.95
C LYS A 33 -49.11 12.01 -10.71
N ALA A 34 -49.90 11.87 -9.68
CA ALA A 34 -50.55 10.61 -9.33
C ALA A 34 -51.45 10.03 -10.48
N GLY A 35 -51.98 10.87 -11.35
CA GLY A 35 -52.78 10.47 -12.52
C GLY A 35 -51.97 10.28 -13.81
N GLY A 36 -50.65 10.32 -13.75
CA GLY A 36 -49.74 10.29 -14.90
C GLY A 36 -49.35 11.68 -15.41
N GLY A 37 -48.23 11.75 -16.13
CA GLY A 37 -47.62 13.00 -16.56
C GLY A 37 -46.74 13.66 -15.48
N VAL A 38 -46.13 14.80 -15.83
CA VAL A 38 -45.21 15.55 -14.98
C VAL A 38 -45.61 17.02 -14.91
N GLY A 39 -45.01 17.73 -13.96
CA GLY A 39 -45.12 19.18 -13.80
C GLY A 39 -46.18 19.64 -12.81
N VAL A 40 -45.71 20.45 -11.85
CA VAL A 40 -46.55 21.17 -10.86
C VAL A 40 -46.05 22.62 -10.77
N SER A 41 -46.64 23.46 -9.94
CA SER A 41 -46.07 24.79 -9.67
C SER A 41 -44.94 24.70 -8.65
N SER A 42 -43.93 25.59 -8.71
CA SER A 42 -42.88 25.68 -7.72
C SER A 42 -43.43 25.95 -6.31
N ARG A 43 -44.56 26.69 -6.23
CA ARG A 43 -45.28 26.89 -4.96
C ARG A 43 -45.83 25.57 -4.38
N TYR A 44 -46.25 24.63 -5.22
CA TYR A 44 -46.65 23.29 -4.74
C TYR A 44 -45.45 22.53 -4.12
N VAL A 45 -44.28 22.57 -4.77
CA VAL A 45 -43.05 21.96 -4.24
C VAL A 45 -42.69 22.61 -2.90
N GLN A 46 -42.75 23.93 -2.84
CA GLN A 46 -42.52 24.69 -1.62
C GLN A 46 -43.46 24.27 -0.48
N ASP A 47 -44.75 24.18 -0.77
CA ASP A 47 -45.75 23.78 0.23
C ASP A 47 -45.52 22.34 0.75
N VAL A 48 -45.02 21.43 -0.09
CA VAL A 48 -44.62 20.08 0.32
C VAL A 48 -43.37 20.12 1.18
N GLU A 49 -42.34 20.82 0.75
CA GLU A 49 -41.08 20.94 1.49
C GLU A 49 -41.23 21.57 2.88
N TYR A 50 -42.15 22.52 3.03
CA TYR A 50 -42.48 23.15 4.32
C TYR A 50 -43.60 22.42 5.10
N GLY A 51 -44.01 21.23 4.63
CA GLY A 51 -44.98 20.39 5.32
C GLY A 51 -46.41 20.94 5.32
N LYS A 52 -46.69 21.95 4.51
CA LYS A 52 -48.07 22.47 4.33
C LYS A 52 -48.94 21.54 3.51
N ARG A 53 -48.33 20.65 2.74
CA ARG A 53 -48.99 19.63 1.93
C ARG A 53 -48.41 18.25 2.18
N ARG A 54 -49.30 17.27 2.28
CA ARG A 54 -48.91 15.85 2.36
C ARG A 54 -48.85 15.22 0.97
N LEU A 55 -47.91 14.29 0.82
CA LEU A 55 -47.85 13.37 -0.31
C LEU A 55 -48.38 12.02 0.16
N GLU A 56 -49.48 11.59 -0.41
CA GLU A 56 -50.16 10.34 -0.06
C GLU A 56 -50.03 9.29 -1.17
N SER A 57 -49.62 9.69 -2.37
CA SER A 57 -49.46 8.80 -3.49
C SER A 57 -48.15 8.06 -3.49
N ASP A 58 -48.19 6.75 -3.24
CA ASP A 58 -47.03 5.86 -3.34
C ASP A 58 -46.36 5.95 -4.70
N TYR A 59 -47.13 6.09 -5.77
CA TYR A 59 -46.59 6.28 -7.12
C TYR A 59 -45.75 7.55 -7.22
N THR A 60 -46.24 8.66 -6.70
CA THR A 60 -45.53 9.94 -6.70
C THR A 60 -44.24 9.85 -5.87
N LEU A 61 -44.30 9.25 -4.68
CA LEU A 61 -43.16 9.05 -3.81
C LEU A 61 -42.09 8.15 -4.45
N ARG A 62 -42.49 7.03 -5.08
CA ARG A 62 -41.56 6.15 -5.81
C ARG A 62 -40.86 6.86 -6.96
N LYS A 63 -41.62 7.65 -7.75
CA LYS A 63 -41.01 8.42 -8.84
C LYS A 63 -40.12 9.56 -8.38
N LEU A 64 -40.45 10.22 -7.27
CA LEU A 64 -39.55 11.20 -6.64
C LEU A 64 -38.28 10.54 -6.09
N ALA A 65 -38.41 9.32 -5.55
CA ALA A 65 -37.25 8.55 -5.12
C ALA A 65 -36.28 8.25 -6.29
N GLU A 66 -36.83 7.92 -7.47
CA GLU A 66 -36.03 7.72 -8.69
C GLU A 66 -35.40 9.03 -9.18
N ILE A 67 -36.11 10.14 -9.23
CA ILE A 67 -35.65 11.44 -9.72
C ILE A 67 -34.60 12.05 -8.81
N LEU A 68 -34.72 11.92 -7.50
CA LEU A 68 -33.85 12.54 -6.49
C LEU A 68 -32.85 11.57 -5.88
N ASP A 69 -32.76 10.33 -6.40
CA ASP A 69 -31.89 9.26 -5.88
C ASP A 69 -32.08 9.02 -4.37
N ILE A 70 -33.36 8.96 -3.93
CA ILE A 70 -33.73 8.76 -2.53
C ILE A 70 -34.05 7.29 -2.28
N PRO A 71 -33.44 6.62 -1.29
CA PRO A 71 -33.82 5.27 -0.90
C PRO A 71 -35.29 5.18 -0.45
N LEU A 72 -36.02 4.15 -0.90
CA LEU A 72 -37.46 3.97 -0.66
C LEU A 72 -37.83 3.94 0.83
N TRP A 73 -36.98 3.42 1.69
CA TRP A 73 -37.23 3.37 3.13
C TRP A 73 -37.34 4.78 3.77
N LYS A 74 -36.68 5.79 3.20
CA LYS A 74 -36.83 7.18 3.67
C LYS A 74 -38.23 7.76 3.45
N PHE A 75 -39.00 7.17 2.54
CA PHE A 75 -40.40 7.51 2.32
C PHE A 75 -41.36 6.54 3.01
N GLY A 76 -40.86 5.56 3.76
CA GLY A 76 -41.69 4.52 4.36
C GLY A 76 -42.29 3.54 3.34
N LEU A 77 -41.72 3.48 2.12
CA LEU A 77 -42.16 2.59 1.03
C LEU A 77 -41.42 1.24 1.04
N SER A 78 -40.62 0.99 2.03
CA SER A 78 -39.90 -0.28 2.31
C SER A 78 -40.03 -0.56 3.80
N ASP A 79 -40.35 -1.78 4.14
CA ASP A 79 -40.39 -2.25 5.53
C ASP A 79 -38.98 -2.44 6.12
N TYR A 80 -37.98 -2.39 5.26
CA TYR A 80 -36.57 -2.53 5.66
C TYR A 80 -35.87 -1.17 5.70
N ASN A 81 -35.49 -0.73 6.90
CA ASN A 81 -34.59 0.39 7.14
C ASN A 81 -33.24 -0.17 7.61
N PRO A 82 -32.18 -0.12 6.78
CA PRO A 82 -30.86 -0.65 7.17
C PRO A 82 -30.22 0.09 8.35
N PHE A 83 -30.71 1.30 8.68
CA PHE A 83 -30.20 2.13 9.77
C PHE A 83 -31.15 2.20 10.97
N ASP A 84 -32.18 1.34 11.01
CA ASP A 84 -33.10 1.26 12.17
C ASP A 84 -32.33 0.71 13.39
N PRO A 85 -32.16 1.51 14.48
CA PRO A 85 -31.48 1.06 15.68
C PRO A 85 -32.22 -0.09 16.39
N PHE A 86 -33.51 -0.30 16.12
CA PHE A 86 -34.34 -1.36 16.68
C PHE A 86 -34.42 -2.60 15.78
N HIS A 87 -33.82 -2.56 14.58
CA HIS A 87 -33.76 -3.75 13.74
C HIS A 87 -32.94 -4.84 14.47
N PRO A 88 -33.36 -6.13 14.46
CA PRO A 88 -32.64 -7.21 15.13
C PRO A 88 -31.15 -7.33 14.82
N GLN A 89 -30.74 -6.83 13.65
CA GLN A 89 -29.33 -6.75 13.26
C GLN A 89 -28.58 -5.53 13.83
N ASN A 90 -29.29 -4.56 14.43
CA ASN A 90 -28.74 -3.32 14.98
C ASN A 90 -28.89 -3.22 16.49
N LEU A 91 -28.87 -4.37 17.23
CA LEU A 91 -29.07 -4.39 18.68
C LEU A 91 -27.99 -3.59 19.43
N PRO A 92 -28.37 -2.88 20.52
CA PRO A 92 -27.42 -2.18 21.38
C PRO A 92 -26.36 -3.15 21.95
N GLY A 93 -25.12 -2.91 21.71
CA GLY A 93 -23.99 -3.80 22.05
C GLY A 93 -23.17 -4.23 20.81
N GLN A 94 -23.73 -4.15 19.61
CA GLN A 94 -23.02 -4.51 18.37
C GLN A 94 -22.00 -3.44 17.91
N GLY A 95 -22.04 -2.21 18.43
CA GLY A 95 -21.05 -1.19 18.06
C GLY A 95 -19.60 -1.62 18.36
N LYS A 96 -19.38 -2.36 19.46
CA LYS A 96 -18.07 -2.96 19.75
C LYS A 96 -17.73 -4.12 18.82
N SER A 97 -18.72 -4.92 18.44
CA SER A 97 -18.60 -5.99 17.45
C SER A 97 -18.32 -5.41 16.07
N MET A 98 -19.04 -4.38 15.64
CA MET A 98 -18.82 -3.71 14.35
C MET A 98 -17.42 -3.11 14.24
N PHE A 99 -16.89 -2.50 15.30
CA PHE A 99 -15.53 -1.96 15.27
C PHE A 99 -14.49 -3.08 15.15
N ALA A 100 -14.67 -4.20 15.87
CA ALA A 100 -13.80 -5.37 15.77
C ALA A 100 -13.83 -5.97 14.35
N GLU A 101 -15.00 -6.13 13.75
CA GLU A 101 -15.16 -6.60 12.36
C GLU A 101 -14.57 -5.63 11.35
N THR A 102 -14.67 -4.33 11.61
CA THR A 102 -14.05 -3.32 10.75
C THR A 102 -12.52 -3.40 10.83
N LEU A 103 -11.95 -3.63 12.03
CA LEU A 103 -10.51 -3.86 12.16
C LEU A 103 -10.07 -5.14 11.46
N ALA A 104 -10.81 -6.25 11.59
CA ALA A 104 -10.51 -7.50 10.89
C ALA A 104 -10.56 -7.32 9.37
N THR A 105 -11.57 -6.60 8.85
CA THR A 105 -11.65 -6.24 7.43
C THR A 105 -10.46 -5.36 7.01
N THR A 106 -10.06 -4.43 7.87
CA THR A 106 -8.91 -3.55 7.63
C THR A 106 -7.61 -4.34 7.55
N GLU A 107 -7.45 -5.37 8.37
CA GLU A 107 -6.31 -6.29 8.33
C GLU A 107 -6.21 -7.00 6.97
N CYS A 108 -7.33 -7.54 6.46
CA CYS A 108 -7.38 -8.10 5.11
C CYS A 108 -7.01 -7.07 4.02
N LEU A 109 -7.46 -5.83 4.16
CA LEU A 109 -7.11 -4.76 3.23
C LEU A 109 -5.63 -4.39 3.27
N VAL A 110 -5.01 -4.37 4.45
CA VAL A 110 -3.56 -4.15 4.61
C VAL A 110 -2.78 -5.24 3.89
N GLN A 111 -3.14 -6.51 4.10
CA GLN A 111 -2.53 -7.65 3.40
C GLN A 111 -2.70 -7.52 1.87
N HIS A 112 -3.88 -7.12 1.42
CA HIS A 112 -4.14 -6.91 0.00
C HIS A 112 -3.28 -5.79 -0.61
N VAL A 113 -3.05 -4.70 0.12
CA VAL A 113 -2.16 -3.61 -0.34
C VAL A 113 -0.71 -4.09 -0.46
N TRP A 114 -0.24 -4.92 0.48
CA TRP A 114 1.08 -5.55 0.37
C TRP A 114 1.21 -6.42 -0.88
N LEU A 115 0.21 -7.27 -1.15
CA LEU A 115 0.19 -8.11 -2.36
C LEU A 115 0.20 -7.27 -3.64
N LEU A 116 -0.61 -6.22 -3.70
CA LEU A 116 -0.60 -5.28 -4.83
C LEU A 116 0.78 -4.65 -5.04
N ARG A 117 1.47 -4.27 -3.95
CA ARG A 117 2.81 -3.71 -4.03
C ARG A 117 3.83 -4.69 -4.60
N LEU A 118 3.71 -5.98 -4.29
CA LEU A 118 4.64 -7.02 -4.76
C LEU A 118 4.40 -7.42 -6.22
N THR A 119 3.14 -7.38 -6.67
CA THR A 119 2.71 -8.01 -7.93
C THR A 119 2.24 -7.02 -9.00
N SER A 120 2.07 -5.74 -8.66
CA SER A 120 1.41 -4.76 -9.52
C SER A 120 2.16 -3.42 -9.58
N PRO A 121 1.85 -2.56 -10.57
CA PRO A 121 2.32 -1.18 -10.57
C PRO A 121 2.00 -0.43 -9.28
N ALA A 122 2.93 0.40 -8.82
CA ALA A 122 2.88 1.09 -7.53
C ALA A 122 1.57 1.85 -7.26
N PHE A 123 0.96 2.46 -8.29
CA PHE A 123 -0.26 3.24 -8.14
C PHE A 123 -1.49 2.42 -7.68
N HIS A 124 -1.54 1.11 -7.94
CA HIS A 124 -2.63 0.27 -7.43
C HIS A 124 -2.57 0.13 -5.92
N ALA A 125 -1.38 -0.12 -5.38
CA ALA A 125 -1.15 -0.13 -3.94
C ALA A 125 -1.43 1.25 -3.32
N GLU A 126 -0.99 2.33 -3.97
CA GLU A 126 -1.18 3.70 -3.50
C GLU A 126 -2.66 4.07 -3.37
N ASN A 127 -3.49 3.80 -4.39
CA ASN A 127 -4.92 4.08 -4.34
C ASN A 127 -5.63 3.38 -3.17
N SER A 128 -5.27 2.13 -2.91
CA SER A 128 -5.81 1.37 -1.79
C SER A 128 -5.29 1.89 -0.44
N LEU A 129 -4.02 2.26 -0.38
CA LEU A 129 -3.40 2.84 0.81
C LEU A 129 -4.01 4.20 1.18
N GLN A 130 -4.34 5.05 0.21
CA GLN A 130 -5.05 6.31 0.45
C GLN A 130 -6.43 6.09 1.09
N ARG A 131 -7.13 5.00 0.74
CA ARG A 131 -8.40 4.63 1.39
C ARG A 131 -8.17 4.17 2.83
N LEU A 132 -7.15 3.36 3.09
CA LEU A 132 -6.75 2.96 4.44
C LEU A 132 -6.39 4.18 5.30
N ASN A 133 -5.60 5.12 4.77
CA ASN A 133 -5.24 6.34 5.48
C ASN A 133 -6.45 7.18 5.88
N ARG A 134 -7.47 7.28 5.00
CA ARG A 134 -8.74 7.95 5.32
C ARG A 134 -9.51 7.23 6.41
N LEU A 135 -9.53 5.90 6.37
CA LEU A 135 -10.19 5.08 7.39
C LEU A 135 -9.53 5.25 8.76
N PHE A 136 -8.19 5.18 8.84
CA PHE A 136 -7.48 5.38 10.11
C PHE A 136 -7.62 6.79 10.65
N ARG A 137 -7.67 7.81 9.79
CA ARG A 137 -7.99 9.18 10.20
C ARG A 137 -9.38 9.27 10.80
N PHE A 138 -10.37 8.65 10.16
CA PHE A 138 -11.74 8.61 10.67
C PHE A 138 -11.83 7.90 12.04
N PHE A 139 -11.11 6.80 12.22
CA PHE A 139 -11.02 6.14 13.53
C PHE A 139 -10.43 7.05 14.59
N HIS A 140 -9.32 7.70 14.26
CA HIS A 140 -8.66 8.60 15.20
C HIS A 140 -9.55 9.77 15.63
N GLU A 141 -10.27 10.37 14.70
CA GLU A 141 -11.07 11.59 14.94
C GLU A 141 -12.44 11.29 15.54
N HIS A 142 -13.07 10.16 15.19
CA HIS A 142 -14.48 9.93 15.48
C HIS A 142 -14.78 8.62 16.23
N LEU A 143 -13.93 7.62 16.11
CA LEU A 143 -14.14 6.30 16.69
C LEU A 143 -12.85 5.75 17.29
N PRO A 144 -12.33 6.35 18.38
CA PRO A 144 -11.12 5.83 19.03
C PRO A 144 -11.36 4.40 19.52
N PRO A 145 -10.35 3.53 19.43
CA PRO A 145 -10.48 2.14 19.87
C PRO A 145 -10.78 2.06 21.37
N SER A 146 -11.58 1.06 21.75
CA SER A 146 -11.69 0.71 23.18
C SER A 146 -10.37 0.09 23.64
N SER A 147 -10.11 0.12 24.96
CA SER A 147 -8.90 -0.45 25.56
C SER A 147 -8.65 -1.92 25.17
N LEU A 148 -9.71 -2.67 24.91
CA LEU A 148 -9.63 -4.09 24.47
C LEU A 148 -9.09 -4.21 23.01
N LEU A 149 -9.40 -3.25 22.15
CA LEU A 149 -9.04 -3.27 20.72
C LEU A 149 -7.86 -2.36 20.39
N GLU A 150 -7.36 -1.61 21.38
CA GLU A 150 -6.27 -0.64 21.17
C GLU A 150 -4.99 -1.28 20.63
N LYS A 151 -4.58 -2.43 21.17
CA LYS A 151 -3.39 -3.15 20.68
C LYS A 151 -3.55 -3.61 19.23
N HIS A 152 -4.72 -4.13 18.86
CA HIS A 152 -5.00 -4.54 17.49
C HIS A 152 -4.99 -3.32 16.55
N TYR A 153 -5.63 -2.22 16.95
CA TYR A 153 -5.61 -0.95 16.22
C TYR A 153 -4.19 -0.43 16.00
N LEU A 154 -3.36 -0.35 17.07
CA LEU A 154 -1.99 0.16 16.99
C LEU A 154 -1.10 -0.71 16.09
N ARG A 155 -1.28 -2.04 16.13
CA ARG A 155 -0.56 -2.95 15.24
C ARG A 155 -0.89 -2.65 13.77
N LEU A 156 -2.16 -2.61 13.41
CA LEU A 156 -2.59 -2.30 12.05
C LEU A 156 -2.17 -0.88 11.61
N TYR A 157 -2.20 0.07 12.54
CA TYR A 157 -1.75 1.42 12.26
C TYR A 157 -0.24 1.46 11.96
N ALA A 158 0.58 0.71 12.70
CA ALA A 158 2.01 0.56 12.40
C ALA A 158 2.24 -0.07 11.02
N ASP A 159 1.47 -1.09 10.62
CA ASP A 159 1.54 -1.70 9.29
C ASP A 159 1.18 -0.70 8.18
N VAL A 160 0.16 0.12 8.39
CA VAL A 160 -0.21 1.19 7.44
C VAL A 160 0.88 2.27 7.37
N GLN A 161 1.51 2.62 8.49
CA GLN A 161 2.66 3.53 8.48
C GLN A 161 3.85 2.92 7.72
N CYS A 162 4.12 1.62 7.89
CA CYS A 162 5.13 0.90 7.11
C CYS A 162 4.84 1.00 5.60
N LEU A 163 3.61 0.67 5.18
CA LEU A 163 3.19 0.79 3.78
C LEU A 163 3.35 2.22 3.25
N ASN A 164 2.97 3.23 4.03
CA ASN A 164 3.16 4.64 3.64
C ASN A 164 4.65 4.96 3.46
N GLY A 165 5.51 4.52 4.37
CA GLY A 165 6.95 4.74 4.29
C GLY A 165 7.55 4.11 3.03
N VAL A 166 7.27 2.83 2.77
CA VAL A 166 7.79 2.14 1.57
C VAL A 166 7.25 2.71 0.27
N MET A 167 6.01 3.22 0.24
CA MET A 167 5.48 3.92 -0.93
C MET A 167 6.15 5.27 -1.16
N ARG A 168 6.50 6.01 -0.11
CA ARG A 168 7.31 7.24 -0.22
C ARG A 168 8.69 6.97 -0.79
N VAL A 169 9.34 5.87 -0.35
CA VAL A 169 10.60 5.41 -0.95
C VAL A 169 10.44 5.14 -2.46
N GLU A 170 9.35 4.50 -2.86
CA GLU A 170 9.04 4.20 -4.26
C GLU A 170 9.00 5.46 -5.14
N TYR A 171 8.44 6.54 -4.59
CA TYR A 171 8.38 7.86 -5.26
C TYR A 171 9.57 8.76 -4.96
N LYS A 172 10.62 8.25 -4.30
CA LYS A 172 11.85 8.97 -3.94
C LYS A 172 11.66 10.11 -2.93
N HIS A 173 10.58 10.07 -2.15
CA HIS A 173 10.32 11.01 -1.06
C HIS A 173 10.98 10.52 0.24
N TYR A 174 12.31 10.40 0.23
CA TYR A 174 13.06 9.74 1.30
C TYR A 174 12.94 10.41 2.67
N ALA A 175 12.96 11.75 2.72
CA ALA A 175 12.79 12.47 3.99
C ALA A 175 11.42 12.20 4.62
N GLU A 176 10.36 12.17 3.80
CA GLU A 176 9.02 11.84 4.28
C GLU A 176 8.90 10.36 4.68
N ALA A 177 9.63 9.47 4.01
CA ALA A 177 9.70 8.06 4.37
C ALA A 177 10.30 7.88 5.77
N ILE A 178 11.42 8.54 6.06
CA ILE A 178 12.08 8.52 7.37
C ILE A 178 11.10 9.00 8.45
N ASN A 179 10.46 10.17 8.27
CA ASN A 179 9.48 10.69 9.23
C ASN A 179 8.32 9.70 9.47
N THR A 180 7.91 8.97 8.42
CA THR A 180 6.84 7.99 8.53
C THR A 180 7.30 6.75 9.31
N PHE A 181 8.52 6.28 9.09
CA PHE A 181 9.09 5.16 9.84
C PHE A 181 9.39 5.53 11.30
N GLU A 182 9.75 6.78 11.58
CA GLU A 182 9.82 7.29 12.96
C GLU A 182 8.45 7.26 13.63
N GLY A 183 7.39 7.66 12.93
CA GLY A 183 6.01 7.53 13.40
C GLY A 183 5.64 6.08 13.69
N MET A 184 6.00 5.14 12.80
CA MET A 184 5.84 3.70 13.02
C MET A 184 6.58 3.24 14.28
N TYR A 185 7.82 3.70 14.49
CA TYR A 185 8.62 3.37 15.66
C TYR A 185 7.96 3.84 16.97
N GLN A 186 7.42 5.07 16.99
CA GLN A 186 6.68 5.57 18.16
C GLN A 186 5.39 4.77 18.41
N THR A 187 4.67 4.42 17.35
CA THR A 187 3.48 3.55 17.44
C THR A 187 3.84 2.16 18.00
N ALA A 188 4.96 1.58 17.53
CA ALA A 188 5.47 0.29 18.00
C ALA A 188 5.89 0.34 19.49
N LYS A 189 6.47 1.45 19.93
CA LYS A 189 6.76 1.69 21.36
C LYS A 189 5.49 1.73 22.20
N ALA A 190 4.47 2.47 21.74
CA ALA A 190 3.18 2.55 22.42
C ALA A 190 2.49 1.17 22.47
N LEU A 191 2.61 0.37 21.42
CA LEU A 191 2.10 -0.99 21.36
C LEU A 191 2.84 -1.93 22.33
N GLY A 192 4.14 -1.70 22.55
CA GLY A 192 4.98 -2.55 23.39
C GLY A 192 5.25 -3.94 22.79
N ASN A 193 5.19 -4.07 21.43
CA ASN A 193 5.39 -5.33 20.73
C ASN A 193 6.79 -5.40 20.13
N PRO A 194 7.65 -6.37 20.57
CA PRO A 194 9.04 -6.49 20.09
C PRO A 194 9.13 -6.72 18.58
N ALA A 195 8.21 -7.45 17.96
CA ALA A 195 8.20 -7.73 16.54
C ALA A 195 7.97 -6.44 15.71
N THR A 196 6.95 -5.66 16.07
CA THR A 196 6.64 -4.38 15.41
C THR A 196 7.78 -3.38 15.62
N LEU A 197 8.41 -3.37 16.80
CA LEU A 197 9.52 -2.51 17.11
C LEU A 197 10.77 -2.87 16.27
N ALA A 198 11.09 -4.16 16.17
CA ALA A 198 12.19 -4.66 15.34
C ALA A 198 11.95 -4.31 13.85
N HIS A 199 10.73 -4.44 13.36
CA HIS A 199 10.37 -4.10 11.99
C HIS A 199 10.50 -2.58 11.72
N ALA A 200 10.10 -1.73 12.68
CA ALA A 200 10.25 -0.28 12.55
C ALA A 200 11.73 0.14 12.53
N LEU A 201 12.56 -0.40 13.43
CA LEU A 201 14.01 -0.16 13.46
C LEU A 201 14.69 -0.61 12.16
N MET A 202 14.31 -1.77 11.63
CA MET A 202 14.84 -2.24 10.34
C MET A 202 14.54 -1.25 9.21
N ASN A 203 13.31 -0.74 9.09
CA ASN A 203 12.98 0.24 8.06
C ASN A 203 13.78 1.55 8.21
N LEU A 204 13.96 2.05 9.44
CA LEU A 204 14.81 3.21 9.72
C LEU A 204 16.26 2.96 9.35
N ALA A 205 16.79 1.77 9.66
CA ALA A 205 18.15 1.39 9.34
C ALA A 205 18.41 1.34 7.81
N VAL A 206 17.46 0.83 7.03
CA VAL A 206 17.54 0.81 5.56
C VAL A 206 17.65 2.23 4.99
N GLU A 207 16.90 3.19 5.54
CA GLU A 207 17.00 4.57 5.10
C GLU A 207 18.30 5.25 5.58
N SER A 208 18.80 4.89 6.77
CA SER A 208 20.10 5.36 7.28
C SER A 208 21.25 4.85 6.41
N GLU A 209 21.23 3.56 6.02
CA GLU A 209 22.21 3.00 5.06
C GLU A 209 22.16 3.75 3.73
N ARG A 210 20.97 4.01 3.20
CA ARG A 210 20.78 4.77 1.95
C ARG A 210 21.35 6.18 2.04
N GLY A 211 21.23 6.82 3.20
CA GLY A 211 21.83 8.13 3.51
C GLY A 211 23.32 8.10 3.76
N GLY A 212 23.96 6.91 3.73
CA GLY A 212 25.41 6.74 3.97
C GLY A 212 25.78 6.58 5.45
N ALA A 213 24.81 6.57 6.38
CA ALA A 213 25.04 6.42 7.82
C ALA A 213 25.13 4.93 8.22
N LYS A 214 26.07 4.18 7.63
CA LYS A 214 26.20 2.71 7.78
C LYS A 214 26.32 2.27 9.23
N LYS A 215 27.13 2.96 10.03
CA LYS A 215 27.31 2.60 11.44
C LYS A 215 25.98 2.70 12.22
N GLN A 216 25.24 3.78 12.01
CA GLN A 216 23.92 3.95 12.62
C GLN A 216 22.93 2.85 12.16
N ALA A 217 22.99 2.47 10.89
CA ALA A 217 22.17 1.38 10.36
C ALA A 217 22.51 0.04 11.02
N ILE A 218 23.80 -0.25 11.24
CA ILE A 218 24.26 -1.45 11.96
C ILE A 218 23.72 -1.43 13.41
N ASP A 219 23.92 -0.34 14.14
CA ASP A 219 23.47 -0.22 15.53
C ASP A 219 21.96 -0.46 15.67
N MET A 220 21.14 0.15 14.76
CA MET A 220 19.69 -0.06 14.74
C MET A 220 19.30 -1.50 14.40
N LEU A 221 20.00 -2.15 13.48
CA LEU A 221 19.71 -3.54 13.09
C LEU A 221 20.18 -4.55 14.12
N GLU A 222 21.25 -4.28 14.85
CA GLU A 222 21.66 -5.11 15.99
C GLU A 222 20.62 -5.03 17.13
N GLU A 223 20.10 -3.84 17.44
CA GLU A 223 18.98 -3.67 18.36
C GLU A 223 17.73 -4.41 17.87
N ALA A 224 17.38 -4.26 16.59
CA ALA A 224 16.26 -4.97 15.99
C ALA A 224 16.42 -6.50 16.05
N ARG A 225 17.63 -7.02 15.84
CA ARG A 225 17.96 -8.44 15.98
C ARG A 225 17.71 -8.93 17.41
N ASP A 226 18.15 -8.17 18.40
CA ASP A 226 17.98 -8.55 19.80
C ASP A 226 16.51 -8.59 20.21
N LEU A 227 15.69 -7.63 19.72
CA LEU A 227 14.25 -7.64 19.86
C LEU A 227 13.59 -8.83 19.12
N SER A 228 14.15 -9.22 17.98
CA SER A 228 13.59 -10.29 17.15
C SER A 228 13.71 -11.69 17.76
N PHE A 229 14.50 -11.90 18.81
CA PHE A 229 14.47 -13.16 19.58
C PHE A 229 13.13 -13.46 20.23
N GLN A 230 12.32 -12.43 20.48
CA GLN A 230 10.95 -12.55 21.04
C GLN A 230 9.88 -12.42 19.95
N ALA A 231 10.28 -12.26 18.69
CA ALA A 231 9.39 -12.08 17.58
C ALA A 231 9.16 -13.39 16.79
N PRO A 232 8.10 -13.47 15.95
CA PRO A 232 7.95 -14.54 15.00
C PRO A 232 9.17 -14.70 14.07
N LYS A 233 9.44 -15.94 13.64
CA LYS A 233 10.59 -16.26 12.79
C LYS A 233 10.70 -15.44 11.50
N PRO A 234 9.59 -15.06 10.81
CA PRO A 234 9.66 -14.19 9.64
C PRO A 234 10.33 -12.84 9.93
N ILE A 235 10.00 -12.20 11.04
CA ILE A 235 10.64 -10.94 11.47
C ILE A 235 12.12 -11.15 11.75
N ALA A 236 12.47 -12.22 12.46
CA ALA A 236 13.87 -12.53 12.75
C ALA A 236 14.68 -12.81 11.48
N ALA A 237 14.09 -13.53 10.49
CA ALA A 237 14.71 -13.77 9.20
C ALA A 237 14.93 -12.45 8.43
N LEU A 238 13.91 -11.61 8.36
CA LEU A 238 13.93 -10.31 7.70
C LEU A 238 15.05 -9.42 8.29
N VAL A 239 15.07 -9.23 9.61
CA VAL A 239 16.06 -8.39 10.30
C VAL A 239 17.48 -8.91 10.08
N ASN A 240 17.70 -10.23 10.20
CA ASN A 240 19.03 -10.80 9.96
C ASN A 240 19.48 -10.66 8.49
N SER A 241 18.56 -10.74 7.53
CA SER A 241 18.90 -10.52 6.12
C SER A 241 19.37 -9.10 5.87
N TYR A 242 18.64 -8.09 6.35
CA TYR A 242 19.07 -6.70 6.20
C TYR A 242 20.32 -6.37 7.00
N LEU A 243 20.51 -6.95 8.19
CA LEU A 243 21.75 -6.80 8.96
C LEU A 243 22.94 -7.41 8.19
N SER A 244 22.77 -8.58 7.57
CA SER A 244 23.80 -9.19 6.74
C SER A 244 24.20 -8.30 5.57
N ARG A 245 23.20 -7.71 4.90
CA ARG A 245 23.41 -6.75 3.80
C ARG A 245 24.26 -5.56 4.23
N VAL A 246 23.94 -4.95 5.38
CA VAL A 246 24.68 -3.76 5.85
C VAL A 246 26.09 -4.12 6.29
N TYR A 247 26.32 -5.30 6.89
CA TYR A 247 27.66 -5.80 7.12
C TYR A 247 28.48 -5.97 5.83
N ALA A 248 27.85 -6.50 4.77
CA ALA A 248 28.49 -6.61 3.46
C ALA A 248 28.87 -5.23 2.90
N SER A 249 27.96 -4.25 2.97
CA SER A 249 28.20 -2.87 2.54
C SER A 249 29.30 -2.19 3.37
N ASP A 250 29.50 -2.58 4.63
CA ASP A 250 30.58 -2.10 5.50
C ASP A 250 31.92 -2.83 5.26
N GLY A 251 31.94 -3.86 4.39
CA GLY A 251 33.11 -4.66 4.05
C GLY A 251 33.37 -5.82 4.99
N ASP A 252 32.49 -6.10 5.96
CA ASP A 252 32.66 -7.22 6.90
C ASP A 252 32.08 -8.51 6.32
N ALA A 253 32.86 -9.16 5.47
CA ALA A 253 32.46 -10.41 4.81
C ALA A 253 32.13 -11.54 5.80
N LEU A 254 32.83 -11.58 6.96
CA LEU A 254 32.61 -12.66 7.94
C LEU A 254 31.29 -12.49 8.67
N ARG A 255 30.99 -11.27 9.16
CA ARG A 255 29.66 -11.00 9.77
C ARG A 255 28.53 -11.13 8.76
N PHE A 256 28.73 -10.67 7.53
CA PHE A 256 27.79 -10.90 6.44
C PHE A 256 27.40 -12.36 6.30
N GLN A 257 28.40 -13.25 6.10
CA GLN A 257 28.13 -14.68 5.86
C GLN A 257 27.40 -15.32 7.04
N ARG A 258 27.89 -15.13 8.27
CA ARG A 258 27.30 -15.72 9.49
C ARG A 258 25.86 -15.25 9.70
N THR A 259 25.60 -13.96 9.52
CA THR A 259 24.28 -13.38 9.75
C THR A 259 23.30 -13.82 8.66
N ASN A 260 23.75 -13.91 7.39
CA ASN A 260 22.93 -14.41 6.31
C ASN A 260 22.63 -15.92 6.46
N ASP A 261 23.58 -16.74 6.93
CA ASP A 261 23.31 -18.16 7.21
C ASP A 261 22.28 -18.32 8.35
N THR A 262 22.30 -17.41 9.33
CA THR A 262 21.23 -17.34 10.36
C THR A 262 19.89 -17.01 9.73
N ALA A 263 19.80 -16.00 8.84
CA ALA A 263 18.61 -15.66 8.12
C ALA A 263 18.07 -16.83 7.30
N ARG A 264 18.93 -17.56 6.58
CA ARG A 264 18.54 -18.75 5.82
C ARG A 264 17.97 -19.85 6.72
N THR A 265 18.61 -20.11 7.87
CA THR A 265 18.11 -21.09 8.83
C THR A 265 16.73 -20.73 9.36
N LEU A 266 16.51 -19.46 9.68
CA LEU A 266 15.17 -18.95 10.07
C LEU A 266 14.19 -19.03 8.91
N GLY A 267 14.64 -18.79 7.69
CA GLY A 267 13.84 -18.82 6.45
C GLY A 267 13.28 -20.20 6.11
N THR A 268 13.92 -21.31 6.53
CA THR A 268 13.41 -22.68 6.33
C THR A 268 12.04 -22.92 6.99
N HIS A 269 11.65 -22.04 7.91
CA HIS A 269 10.39 -22.10 8.62
C HIS A 269 9.38 -21.04 8.12
N LEU A 270 9.72 -20.29 7.06
CA LEU A 270 8.76 -19.38 6.45
C LEU A 270 7.64 -20.16 5.82
N LYS A 271 6.42 -19.77 6.12
CA LYS A 271 5.23 -20.39 5.51
C LYS A 271 5.17 -19.98 4.05
N LYS A 272 4.76 -20.93 3.21
CA LYS A 272 4.57 -20.69 1.77
C LYS A 272 3.28 -19.93 1.46
N ASP A 273 2.41 -19.79 2.44
CA ASP A 273 1.10 -19.19 2.29
C ASP A 273 1.00 -17.95 3.20
N PHE A 274 0.82 -16.80 2.57
CA PHE A 274 0.64 -15.51 3.26
C PHE A 274 -0.67 -15.40 4.05
N SER A 275 -1.61 -16.33 3.85
CA SER A 275 -2.91 -16.30 4.51
C SER A 275 -2.88 -16.56 6.01
N GLU A 276 -1.78 -17.11 6.54
CA GLU A 276 -1.62 -17.42 7.96
C GLU A 276 -0.66 -16.47 8.70
N ASP A 277 -0.12 -15.45 8.01
CA ASP A 277 0.83 -14.52 8.62
C ASP A 277 0.08 -13.31 9.22
N THR A 278 -0.08 -13.32 10.53
CA THR A 278 -0.77 -12.26 11.27
C THR A 278 0.07 -10.99 11.43
N ASP A 279 1.36 -11.04 11.10
CA ASP A 279 2.29 -9.93 11.32
C ASP A 279 2.57 -9.10 10.06
N SER A 280 1.83 -9.36 8.96
CA SER A 280 1.89 -8.62 7.66
C SER A 280 3.30 -8.49 7.08
N VAL A 281 4.18 -9.45 7.39
CA VAL A 281 5.55 -9.49 6.90
C VAL A 281 5.62 -10.41 5.68
N PHE A 282 5.38 -9.83 4.53
CA PHE A 282 5.51 -10.51 3.25
C PHE A 282 6.98 -10.68 2.89
N TYR A 283 7.66 -11.56 3.61
CA TYR A 283 9.06 -11.89 3.43
C TYR A 283 9.22 -13.37 3.11
N THR A 284 9.95 -13.66 2.05
CA THR A 284 10.00 -15.01 1.46
C THR A 284 11.43 -15.53 1.41
N GLU A 285 11.59 -16.80 1.04
CA GLU A 285 12.91 -17.39 0.83
C GLU A 285 13.67 -16.69 -0.30
N SER A 286 12.96 -16.24 -1.35
CA SER A 286 13.60 -15.49 -2.44
C SER A 286 14.15 -14.14 -1.99
N ASP A 287 13.52 -13.47 -1.03
CA ASP A 287 14.05 -12.21 -0.45
C ASP A 287 15.37 -12.46 0.28
N ILE A 288 15.48 -13.55 1.06
CA ILE A 288 16.71 -13.92 1.77
C ILE A 288 17.86 -14.20 0.77
N LEU A 289 17.54 -14.92 -0.31
CA LEU A 289 18.51 -15.22 -1.37
C LEU A 289 18.93 -13.96 -2.14
N ALA A 290 18.02 -13.02 -2.36
CA ALA A 290 18.34 -11.75 -2.99
C ALA A 290 19.25 -10.88 -2.11
N GLU A 291 19.01 -10.79 -0.81
CA GLU A 291 19.90 -10.06 0.11
C GLU A 291 21.30 -10.75 0.20
N ARG A 292 21.34 -12.06 0.08
CA ARG A 292 22.60 -12.81 -0.04
C ARG A 292 23.35 -12.47 -1.33
N SER A 293 22.62 -12.44 -2.45
CA SER A 293 23.14 -12.06 -3.77
C SER A 293 23.74 -10.65 -3.74
N TYR A 294 22.99 -9.71 -3.21
CA TYR A 294 23.45 -8.34 -3.02
C TYR A 294 24.72 -8.29 -2.11
N GLY A 295 24.71 -9.01 -1.01
CA GLY A 295 25.85 -9.04 -0.09
C GLY A 295 27.13 -9.56 -0.76
N TYR A 296 27.05 -10.57 -1.62
CA TYR A 296 28.19 -11.05 -2.38
C TYR A 296 28.76 -9.99 -3.33
N LEU A 297 27.91 -9.15 -3.94
CA LEU A 297 28.37 -8.02 -4.75
C LEU A 297 29.14 -6.99 -3.92
N GLU A 298 28.63 -6.65 -2.75
CA GLU A 298 29.26 -5.65 -1.88
C GLU A 298 30.63 -6.11 -1.33
N VAL A 299 30.81 -7.41 -1.10
CA VAL A 299 32.10 -7.97 -0.69
C VAL A 299 33.02 -8.38 -1.86
N GLY A 300 32.62 -8.08 -3.12
CA GLY A 300 33.46 -8.34 -4.30
C GLY A 300 33.39 -9.75 -4.86
N GLU A 301 32.50 -10.61 -4.39
CA GLU A 301 32.38 -12.01 -4.78
C GLU A 301 31.30 -12.20 -5.89
N ALA A 302 31.45 -11.43 -7.00
CA ALA A 302 30.44 -11.35 -8.07
C ALA A 302 30.04 -12.72 -8.67
N GLN A 303 30.96 -13.69 -8.80
CA GLN A 303 30.66 -15.02 -9.30
C GLN A 303 29.61 -15.73 -8.42
N LYS A 304 29.72 -15.62 -7.09
CA LYS A 304 28.75 -16.23 -6.18
C LYS A 304 27.34 -15.67 -6.34
N THR A 305 27.21 -14.40 -6.75
CA THR A 305 25.92 -13.81 -7.12
C THR A 305 25.30 -14.52 -8.31
N LEU A 306 26.08 -14.80 -9.35
CA LEU A 306 25.60 -15.51 -10.54
C LEU A 306 25.33 -17.00 -10.25
N ASP A 307 26.07 -17.63 -9.36
CA ASP A 307 25.86 -19.03 -8.94
C ASP A 307 24.50 -19.21 -8.24
N LEU A 308 23.95 -18.17 -7.62
CA LEU A 308 22.61 -18.18 -7.02
C LEU A 308 21.46 -18.00 -8.02
N LYS A 309 21.74 -17.67 -9.29
CA LYS A 309 20.74 -17.28 -10.28
C LYS A 309 19.64 -18.34 -10.47
N ASP A 310 20.00 -19.60 -10.60
CA ASP A 310 19.04 -20.68 -10.82
C ASP A 310 18.18 -20.94 -9.58
N GLU A 311 18.78 -20.92 -8.38
CA GLU A 311 18.07 -21.08 -7.12
C GLU A 311 17.05 -19.95 -6.92
N ILE A 312 17.46 -18.70 -7.10
CA ILE A 312 16.59 -17.52 -7.00
C ILE A 312 15.47 -17.57 -8.04
N THR A 313 15.79 -17.87 -9.31
CA THR A 313 14.78 -17.93 -10.38
C THR A 313 13.74 -18.99 -10.11
N LYS A 314 14.17 -20.17 -9.61
CA LYS A 314 13.27 -21.27 -9.24
C LYS A 314 12.32 -20.85 -8.10
N GLN A 315 12.82 -20.13 -7.12
CA GLN A 315 12.03 -19.69 -5.96
C GLN A 315 11.05 -18.57 -6.35
N LEU A 316 11.48 -17.56 -7.10
CA LEU A 316 10.64 -16.46 -7.60
C LEU A 316 9.42 -16.97 -8.38
N ARG A 317 9.59 -18.01 -9.21
CA ARG A 317 8.49 -18.62 -9.96
C ARG A 317 7.42 -19.23 -9.06
N LYS A 318 7.78 -19.69 -7.85
CA LYS A 318 6.81 -20.26 -6.90
C LYS A 318 6.08 -19.17 -6.12
N GLU A 319 6.76 -18.07 -5.84
CA GLU A 319 6.29 -17.01 -4.94
C GLU A 319 5.56 -15.88 -5.65
N ASN A 320 5.69 -15.81 -6.98
CA ASN A 320 5.07 -14.78 -7.82
C ASN A 320 5.46 -13.33 -7.40
N ASN A 321 6.70 -13.16 -6.90
CA ASN A 321 7.22 -11.88 -6.44
C ASN A 321 7.84 -11.10 -7.61
N PHE A 322 6.98 -10.46 -8.42
CA PHE A 322 7.42 -9.70 -9.59
C PHE A 322 8.34 -8.53 -9.23
N ARG A 323 8.12 -7.90 -8.08
CA ARG A 323 8.96 -6.79 -7.63
C ARG A 323 10.40 -7.24 -7.37
N LEU A 324 10.60 -8.39 -6.74
CA LEU A 324 11.94 -8.91 -6.48
C LEU A 324 12.63 -9.35 -7.78
N GLU A 325 11.89 -9.88 -8.75
CA GLU A 325 12.44 -10.18 -10.09
C GLU A 325 13.06 -8.95 -10.76
N VAL A 326 12.49 -7.76 -10.50
CA VAL A 326 13.06 -6.51 -11.02
C VAL A 326 14.42 -6.25 -10.38
N TRP A 327 14.50 -6.27 -9.06
CA TRP A 327 15.73 -5.92 -8.35
C TRP A 327 16.88 -6.89 -8.59
N ILE A 328 16.58 -8.18 -8.64
CA ILE A 328 17.63 -9.20 -8.85
C ILE A 328 18.26 -9.11 -10.25
N ALA A 329 17.52 -8.63 -11.25
CA ALA A 329 18.09 -8.38 -12.58
C ALA A 329 19.20 -7.31 -12.54
N LEU A 330 19.06 -6.30 -11.68
CA LEU A 330 20.12 -5.29 -11.48
C LEU A 330 21.34 -5.88 -10.79
N ASP A 331 21.14 -6.79 -9.83
CA ASP A 331 22.28 -7.48 -9.15
C ASP A 331 23.05 -8.35 -10.15
N TRP A 332 22.36 -9.05 -11.05
CA TRP A 332 23.03 -9.81 -12.11
C TRP A 332 23.76 -8.91 -13.09
N ALA A 333 23.19 -7.75 -13.45
CA ALA A 333 23.88 -6.76 -14.29
C ALA A 333 25.18 -6.27 -13.62
N ARG A 334 25.13 -5.97 -12.32
CA ARG A 334 26.31 -5.57 -11.53
C ARG A 334 27.35 -6.68 -11.45
N ALA A 335 26.92 -7.92 -11.22
CA ALA A 335 27.83 -9.07 -11.15
C ALA A 335 28.58 -9.27 -12.47
N GLN A 336 27.87 -9.29 -13.59
CA GLN A 336 28.47 -9.44 -14.93
C GLN A 336 29.43 -8.28 -15.24
N MET A 337 29.06 -7.04 -14.91
CA MET A 337 29.98 -5.89 -15.06
C MET A 337 31.27 -6.10 -14.26
N MET A 338 31.19 -6.58 -13.02
CA MET A 338 32.36 -6.83 -12.18
C MET A 338 33.27 -7.95 -12.73
N LEU A 339 32.69 -8.88 -13.48
CA LEU A 339 33.41 -9.98 -14.16
C LEU A 339 33.90 -9.59 -15.56
N GLY A 340 33.57 -8.38 -16.04
CA GLY A 340 33.98 -7.91 -17.37
C GLY A 340 33.09 -8.39 -18.52
N GLU A 341 31.94 -9.01 -18.22
CA GLU A 341 30.96 -9.50 -19.17
C GLU A 341 29.97 -8.37 -19.54
N ILE A 342 30.44 -7.36 -20.29
CA ILE A 342 29.73 -6.09 -20.45
C ILE A 342 28.45 -6.22 -21.26
N GLU A 343 28.43 -7.01 -22.34
CA GLU A 343 27.23 -7.24 -23.16
C GLU A 343 26.13 -7.90 -22.32
N GLY A 344 26.43 -8.96 -21.57
CA GLY A 344 25.50 -9.63 -20.68
C GLY A 344 24.99 -8.72 -19.56
N SER A 345 25.91 -7.89 -19.02
CA SER A 345 25.58 -6.88 -18.00
C SER A 345 24.56 -5.86 -18.50
N VAL A 346 24.73 -5.36 -19.75
CA VAL A 346 23.79 -4.42 -20.37
C VAL A 346 22.46 -5.08 -20.67
N GLU A 347 22.44 -6.33 -21.15
CA GLU A 347 21.17 -7.06 -21.35
C GLU A 347 20.36 -7.21 -20.06
N ALA A 348 21.03 -7.57 -18.96
CA ALA A 348 20.39 -7.66 -17.66
C ALA A 348 19.90 -6.28 -17.16
N ALA A 349 20.64 -5.20 -17.42
CA ALA A 349 20.25 -3.84 -17.09
C ALA A 349 19.05 -3.36 -17.91
N LYS A 350 18.97 -3.68 -19.19
CA LYS A 350 17.80 -3.42 -20.04
C LYS A 350 16.57 -4.16 -19.52
N LEU A 351 16.71 -5.44 -19.20
CA LEU A 351 15.63 -6.22 -18.60
C LEU A 351 15.14 -5.60 -17.28
N PHE A 352 16.07 -5.16 -16.41
CA PHE A 352 15.74 -4.42 -15.20
C PHE A 352 14.95 -3.15 -15.51
N PHE A 353 15.41 -2.33 -16.45
CA PHE A 353 14.76 -1.07 -16.80
C PHE A 353 13.34 -1.26 -17.35
N HIS A 354 13.14 -2.22 -18.24
CA HIS A 354 11.83 -2.54 -18.79
C HIS A 354 10.84 -2.99 -17.70
N ARG A 355 11.27 -3.87 -16.81
CA ARG A 355 10.47 -4.33 -15.68
C ARG A 355 10.17 -3.21 -14.68
N ALA A 356 11.17 -2.37 -14.36
CA ALA A 356 11.00 -1.19 -13.51
C ALA A 356 10.00 -0.19 -14.09
N SER A 357 10.02 -0.04 -15.42
CA SER A 357 9.06 0.80 -16.17
C SER A 357 7.65 0.22 -16.12
N ALA A 358 7.49 -1.10 -16.24
CA ALA A 358 6.21 -1.78 -16.09
C ALA A 358 5.64 -1.63 -14.67
N LEU A 359 6.48 -1.66 -13.63
CA LEU A 359 6.10 -1.36 -12.25
C LEU A 359 5.76 0.12 -12.01
N ARG A 360 6.09 1.02 -12.94
CA ARG A 360 5.98 2.48 -12.76
C ARG A 360 6.66 2.95 -11.47
N SER A 361 7.86 2.43 -11.21
CA SER A 361 8.67 2.75 -10.04
C SER A 361 9.73 3.79 -10.36
N PRO A 362 9.56 5.07 -9.96
CA PRO A 362 10.59 6.10 -10.14
C PRO A 362 11.90 5.75 -9.43
N HIS A 363 11.80 5.09 -8.26
CA HIS A 363 12.97 4.64 -7.52
C HIS A 363 13.75 3.59 -8.31
N ALA A 364 13.11 2.53 -8.81
CA ALA A 364 13.77 1.50 -9.61
C ALA A 364 14.30 2.09 -10.93
N GLN A 365 13.52 2.87 -11.66
CA GLN A 365 13.97 3.49 -12.89
C GLN A 365 15.25 4.33 -12.69
N SER A 366 15.33 5.11 -11.61
CA SER A 366 16.52 5.91 -11.32
C SER A 366 17.79 5.08 -11.10
N ARG A 367 17.65 3.81 -10.70
CA ARG A 367 18.80 2.90 -10.55
C ARG A 367 19.40 2.47 -11.88
N ALA A 368 18.58 2.39 -12.96
CA ALA A 368 19.11 2.12 -14.31
C ALA A 368 20.03 3.24 -14.78
N TYR A 369 19.66 4.50 -14.56
CA TYR A 369 20.54 5.64 -14.86
C TYR A 369 21.82 5.66 -14.02
N SER A 370 21.69 5.30 -12.73
CA SER A 370 22.88 5.19 -11.87
C SER A 370 23.80 4.06 -12.32
N PHE A 371 23.23 2.96 -12.84
CA PHE A 371 24.01 1.84 -13.34
C PHE A 371 24.72 2.20 -14.65
N LEU A 372 24.04 2.90 -15.58
CA LEU A 372 24.69 3.41 -16.78
C LEU A 372 25.89 4.30 -16.44
N LYS A 373 25.71 5.24 -15.49
CA LYS A 373 26.81 6.09 -15.02
C LYS A 373 27.97 5.27 -14.46
N MET A 374 27.70 4.19 -13.73
CA MET A 374 28.72 3.28 -13.22
C MET A 374 29.51 2.58 -14.33
N LEU A 375 28.83 2.17 -15.43
CA LEU A 375 29.49 1.60 -16.61
C LEU A 375 30.41 2.64 -17.29
N GLU A 376 29.96 3.87 -17.42
CA GLU A 376 30.73 4.98 -17.98
C GLU A 376 31.98 5.31 -17.13
N GLU A 377 31.82 5.42 -15.80
CA GLU A 377 32.90 5.67 -14.85
C GLU A 377 33.96 4.56 -14.84
N LYS A 378 33.57 3.33 -15.16
CA LYS A 378 34.49 2.18 -15.31
C LYS A 378 35.15 2.10 -16.68
N GLY A 379 34.90 3.05 -17.58
CA GLY A 379 35.54 3.15 -18.89
C GLY A 379 34.85 2.35 -20.01
N TYR A 380 33.61 1.91 -19.83
CA TYR A 380 32.86 1.14 -20.83
C TYR A 380 31.98 2.01 -21.74
N ALA A 381 32.10 3.34 -21.68
CA ALA A 381 31.28 4.28 -22.46
C ALA A 381 31.36 4.05 -23.99
N ASP A 382 32.48 3.53 -24.48
CA ASP A 382 32.70 3.29 -25.92
C ASP A 382 32.18 1.94 -26.41
N VAL A 383 31.78 1.05 -25.54
CA VAL A 383 31.19 -0.26 -25.88
C VAL A 383 29.81 -0.03 -26.54
N GLN A 384 29.58 -0.65 -27.70
CA GLN A 384 28.34 -0.42 -28.46
C GLN A 384 27.09 -0.73 -27.64
N ALA A 385 27.08 -1.83 -26.90
CA ALA A 385 25.95 -2.19 -26.03
C ALA A 385 25.62 -1.09 -25.00
N VAL A 386 26.64 -0.42 -24.45
CA VAL A 386 26.48 0.68 -23.48
C VAL A 386 25.90 1.93 -24.16
N LYS A 387 26.35 2.24 -25.39
CA LYS A 387 25.78 3.33 -26.20
C LYS A 387 24.32 3.10 -26.51
N ASP A 388 23.95 1.89 -26.92
CA ASP A 388 22.56 1.51 -27.21
C ASP A 388 21.69 1.62 -25.96
N PHE A 389 22.21 1.26 -24.80
CA PHE A 389 21.49 1.40 -23.52
C PHE A 389 21.31 2.87 -23.11
N CYS A 390 22.34 3.70 -23.34
CA CYS A 390 22.24 5.14 -23.11
C CYS A 390 21.17 5.79 -23.99
N GLU A 391 21.11 5.44 -25.28
CA GLU A 391 20.10 5.93 -26.22
C GLU A 391 18.69 5.53 -25.74
N GLU A 392 18.47 4.27 -25.38
CA GLU A 392 17.20 3.76 -24.87
C GLU A 392 16.71 4.51 -23.63
N LEU A 393 17.60 4.76 -22.64
CA LEU A 393 17.26 5.53 -21.45
C LEU A 393 16.91 6.99 -21.77
N ASN A 394 17.61 7.61 -22.72
CA ASN A 394 17.36 8.98 -23.15
C ASN A 394 16.01 9.12 -23.87
N GLU A 395 15.67 8.18 -24.75
CA GLU A 395 14.37 8.13 -25.44
C GLU A 395 13.23 7.99 -24.40
N ALA A 396 13.38 7.10 -23.43
CA ALA A 396 12.38 6.91 -22.38
C ALA A 396 12.18 8.18 -21.55
N LYS A 397 13.26 8.90 -21.23
CA LYS A 397 13.20 10.17 -20.51
C LYS A 397 12.45 11.24 -21.31
N GLN A 398 12.74 11.39 -22.60
CA GLN A 398 12.06 12.35 -23.47
C GLN A 398 10.56 12.05 -23.60
N LEU A 399 10.18 10.78 -23.68
CA LEU A 399 8.78 10.36 -23.71
C LEU A 399 8.04 10.70 -22.41
N GLN A 400 8.68 10.56 -21.27
CA GLN A 400 8.10 10.95 -19.97
C GLN A 400 7.90 12.47 -19.88
N GLU A 401 8.90 13.26 -20.29
CA GLU A 401 8.82 14.72 -20.29
C GLU A 401 7.71 15.26 -21.23
N LYS A 402 7.52 14.63 -22.39
CA LYS A 402 6.42 14.98 -23.32
C LYS A 402 5.04 14.69 -22.71
N LYS A 403 4.89 13.55 -22.01
CA LYS A 403 3.63 13.22 -21.33
C LYS A 403 3.30 14.19 -20.20
N MET A 404 4.29 14.63 -19.42
CA MET A 404 4.09 15.61 -18.35
C MET A 404 3.70 17.01 -18.85
N LYS A 405 4.12 17.39 -20.08
CA LYS A 405 3.75 18.69 -20.68
C LYS A 405 2.37 18.68 -21.36
N SER A 406 1.79 17.49 -21.56
CA SER A 406 0.48 17.31 -22.23
C SER A 406 -0.67 17.07 -21.24
N THR A 407 -0.37 16.95 -19.95
CA THR A 407 -1.32 16.86 -18.83
C THR A 407 -1.38 18.17 -18.08
#